data_b7c0ec73797d5803e64f6e0eaf1701a4
#
_entry.id   b7c0ec73797d5803e64f6e0eaf1701a4
#
_cell.length_a   1.000
_cell.length_b   1.000
_cell.length_c   1.000
_cell.angle_alpha   90.00
_cell.angle_beta   90.00
_cell.angle_gamma   90.00
#
_symmetry.space_group_name_H-M   'P 1'
#
loop_
_entity.id
_entity.type
_entity.pdbx_description
1 polymer ?
#
loop_
_entity_poly.entity_id
_entity_poly.type
_entity_poly.pdbx_seq_one_letter_code
_entity_poly.pdbx_strand_id
1 'polypeptide(L)'
;SKKINIRYKNDKFNTDQLIKKAFQLQAEGKKLEAAKYYLYLIKNGLQNYIVFFNYGTFLKEIGKHKEAEIELKKAITLNPKYANAYYNLGGLFLEKGNLSKAEIYLRKAIELKSDFASAYYNLGFILKNLGKLQEAKLHIQKALEIDPQLTDAYLSLSNMQQTEKDQNWISQLFSESFLTNKNNIELV
;
A
#
# COMPACT_ATOMS: atom_id res chain seq x y z
N SER A 1 18.07 -14.37 25.05
CA SER A 1 18.11 -13.25 24.09
C SER A 1 19.51 -13.14 23.49
N LYS A 2 19.72 -13.74 22.31
CA LYS A 2 20.97 -13.54 21.55
C LYS A 2 20.96 -12.10 21.02
N LYS A 3 21.71 -11.21 21.67
CA LYS A 3 22.14 -9.94 21.09
C LYS A 3 22.97 -10.30 19.85
N ILE A 4 22.40 -10.14 18.66
CA ILE A 4 23.19 -10.15 17.44
C ILE A 4 23.97 -8.84 17.47
N ASN A 5 25.19 -8.90 18.02
CA ASN A 5 26.15 -7.83 17.87
C ASN A 5 26.55 -7.82 16.39
N ILE A 6 25.93 -6.94 15.61
CA ILE A 6 26.47 -6.54 14.32
C ILE A 6 27.75 -5.78 14.68
N ARG A 7 28.87 -6.50 14.73
CA ARG A 7 30.22 -5.92 14.89
C ARG A 7 30.54 -5.17 13.59
N TYR A 8 30.13 -3.93 13.52
CA TYR A 8 30.67 -2.98 12.55
C TYR A 8 32.05 -2.53 13.06
N LYS A 9 33.04 -3.42 12.97
CA LYS A 9 34.47 -3.03 13.06
C LYS A 9 34.77 -2.24 11.78
N ASN A 10 35.01 -0.96 11.94
CA ASN A 10 35.87 -0.05 11.15
C ASN A 10 35.97 -0.19 9.60
N ASP A 11 35.01 -0.81 8.93
CA ASP A 11 34.88 -0.70 7.49
C ASP A 11 33.80 0.35 7.22
N LYS A 12 34.17 1.41 6.50
CA LYS A 12 33.22 2.33 5.87
C LYS A 12 32.33 1.53 4.91
N PHE A 13 31.38 0.77 5.47
CA PHE A 13 30.31 0.25 4.63
C PHE A 13 29.64 1.45 3.98
N ASN A 14 29.85 1.58 2.69
CA ASN A 14 29.22 2.61 1.90
C ASN A 14 27.72 2.54 2.17
N THR A 15 27.11 3.65 2.57
CA THR A 15 25.66 3.78 2.83
C THR A 15 24.83 3.12 1.73
N ASP A 16 25.28 3.21 0.48
CA ASP A 16 24.62 2.60 -0.67
C ASP A 16 24.63 1.06 -0.61
N GLN A 17 25.69 0.46 -0.11
CA GLN A 17 25.77 -1.00 0.06
C GLN A 17 24.80 -1.48 1.14
N LEU A 18 24.65 -0.73 2.24
CA LEU A 18 23.70 -1.04 3.30
C LEU A 18 22.25 -0.90 2.81
N ILE A 19 21.95 0.12 2.02
CA ILE A 19 20.64 0.31 1.38
C ILE A 19 20.34 -0.86 0.44
N LYS A 20 21.27 -1.21 -0.45
CA LYS A 20 21.12 -2.35 -1.36
C LYS A 20 20.88 -3.65 -0.60
N LYS A 21 21.63 -3.89 0.49
CA LYS A 21 21.45 -5.09 1.33
C LYS A 21 20.07 -5.11 1.98
N ALA A 22 19.59 -3.97 2.50
CA ALA A 22 18.25 -3.87 3.07
C ALA A 22 17.15 -4.18 2.04
N PHE A 23 17.25 -3.63 0.83
CA PHE A 23 16.30 -3.90 -0.26
C PHE A 23 16.35 -5.35 -0.73
N GLN A 24 17.54 -5.95 -0.83
CA GLN A 24 17.70 -7.37 -1.15
C GLN A 24 17.00 -8.24 -0.11
N LEU A 25 17.24 -8.00 1.18
CA LEU A 25 16.62 -8.76 2.28
C LEU A 25 15.09 -8.61 2.26
N GLN A 26 14.59 -7.42 1.93
CA GLN A 26 13.15 -7.20 1.79
C GLN A 26 12.58 -8.00 0.61
N ALA A 27 13.25 -8.02 -0.54
CA ALA A 27 12.85 -8.81 -1.71
C ALA A 27 12.90 -10.33 -1.42
N GLU A 28 13.82 -10.78 -0.59
CA GLU A 28 13.91 -12.17 -0.10
C GLU A 28 12.86 -12.52 0.98
N GLY A 29 11.96 -11.58 1.34
CA GLY A 29 10.95 -11.76 2.39
C GLY A 29 11.52 -11.68 3.83
N LYS A 30 12.80 -11.40 4.00
CA LYS A 30 13.48 -11.28 5.30
C LYS A 30 13.25 -9.91 5.93
N LYS A 31 11.96 -9.54 6.11
CA LYS A 31 11.53 -8.20 6.52
C LYS A 31 12.15 -7.73 7.85
N LEU A 32 12.26 -8.62 8.83
CA LEU A 32 12.86 -8.29 10.14
C LEU A 32 14.36 -7.94 10.03
N GLU A 33 15.07 -8.63 9.17
CA GLU A 33 16.49 -8.33 8.93
C GLU A 33 16.64 -7.01 8.17
N ALA A 34 15.86 -6.81 7.12
CA ALA A 34 15.81 -5.53 6.38
C ALA A 34 15.52 -4.35 7.31
N ALA A 35 14.55 -4.49 8.22
CA ALA A 35 14.18 -3.45 9.17
C ALA A 35 15.34 -3.06 10.12
N LYS A 36 16.22 -3.98 10.47
CA LYS A 36 17.43 -3.66 11.27
C LYS A 36 18.39 -2.75 10.51
N TYR A 37 18.55 -2.99 9.19
CA TYR A 37 19.36 -2.13 8.33
C TYR A 37 18.71 -0.75 8.16
N TYR A 38 17.40 -0.68 7.93
CA TYR A 38 16.69 0.60 7.85
C TYR A 38 16.83 1.42 9.13
N LEU A 39 16.60 0.79 10.29
CA LEU A 39 16.77 1.45 11.58
C LEU A 39 18.21 1.94 11.81
N TYR A 40 19.21 1.13 11.45
CA TYR A 40 20.60 1.53 11.53
C TYR A 40 20.91 2.76 10.67
N LEU A 41 20.46 2.76 9.40
CA LEU A 41 20.63 3.88 8.48
C LEU A 41 19.97 5.16 8.99
N ILE A 42 18.73 5.05 9.50
CA ILE A 42 17.99 6.18 10.10
C ILE A 42 18.72 6.74 11.33
N LYS A 43 19.19 5.88 12.24
CA LYS A 43 19.94 6.29 13.44
C LYS A 43 21.27 6.96 13.12
N ASN A 44 21.85 6.66 11.97
CA ASN A 44 23.08 7.30 11.48
C ASN A 44 22.80 8.52 10.58
N GLY A 45 21.59 9.05 10.63
CA GLY A 45 21.23 10.34 10.01
C GLY A 45 20.87 10.27 8.53
N LEU A 46 20.67 9.07 7.95
CA LEU A 46 20.29 8.97 6.55
C LEU A 46 18.92 9.63 6.30
N GLN A 47 18.86 10.54 5.35
CA GLN A 47 17.65 11.19 4.88
C GLN A 47 17.24 10.63 3.52
N ASN A 48 16.54 9.49 3.53
CA ASN A 48 16.08 8.81 2.32
C ASN A 48 14.63 8.37 2.51
N TYR A 49 13.70 8.92 1.70
CA TYR A 49 12.27 8.68 1.82
C TYR A 49 11.87 7.21 1.67
N ILE A 50 12.59 6.44 0.82
CA ILE A 50 12.30 5.00 0.63
C ILE A 50 12.66 4.21 1.89
N VAL A 51 13.76 4.54 2.56
CA VAL A 51 14.18 3.89 3.81
C VAL A 51 13.16 4.17 4.91
N PHE A 52 12.72 5.41 5.08
CA PHE A 52 11.67 5.76 6.03
C PHE A 52 10.34 5.07 5.70
N PHE A 53 9.96 5.05 4.43
CA PHE A 53 8.75 4.37 3.96
C PHE A 53 8.78 2.87 4.27
N ASN A 54 9.85 2.16 3.90
CA ASN A 54 9.98 0.72 4.11
C ASN A 54 10.01 0.37 5.60
N TYR A 55 10.71 1.16 6.41
CA TYR A 55 10.72 0.96 7.85
C TYR A 55 9.35 1.24 8.48
N GLY A 56 8.68 2.31 8.06
CA GLY A 56 7.32 2.63 8.49
C GLY A 56 6.30 1.55 8.11
N THR A 57 6.43 0.98 6.90
CA THR A 57 5.59 -0.15 6.45
C THR A 57 5.82 -1.37 7.32
N PHE A 58 7.08 -1.73 7.60
CA PHE A 58 7.39 -2.83 8.51
C PHE A 58 6.81 -2.59 9.92
N LEU A 59 6.94 -1.39 10.47
CA LEU A 59 6.38 -1.04 11.78
C LEU A 59 4.85 -1.18 11.80
N LYS A 60 4.17 -0.80 10.72
CA LYS A 60 2.73 -0.99 10.56
C LYS A 60 2.36 -2.48 10.59
N GLU A 61 3.07 -3.32 9.83
CA GLU A 61 2.84 -4.77 9.77
C GLU A 61 2.99 -5.47 11.14
N ILE A 62 3.87 -4.98 12.01
CA ILE A 62 4.05 -5.52 13.37
C ILE A 62 3.20 -4.79 14.44
N GLY A 63 2.21 -3.99 14.02
CA GLY A 63 1.26 -3.30 14.90
C GLY A 63 1.82 -2.09 15.66
N LYS A 64 3.04 -1.63 15.34
CA LYS A 64 3.62 -0.43 15.95
C LYS A 64 3.13 0.84 15.27
N HIS A 65 1.81 1.06 15.36
CA HIS A 65 1.10 2.09 14.60
C HIS A 65 1.58 3.52 14.86
N LYS A 66 1.98 3.85 16.10
CA LYS A 66 2.49 5.19 16.43
C LYS A 66 3.82 5.49 15.75
N GLU A 67 4.76 4.54 15.84
CA GLU A 67 6.07 4.63 15.23
C GLU A 67 5.96 4.62 13.69
N ALA A 68 5.09 3.74 13.14
CA ALA A 68 4.82 3.68 11.70
C ALA A 68 4.34 5.03 11.15
N GLU A 69 3.42 5.69 11.84
CA GLU A 69 2.90 7.01 11.46
C GLU A 69 4.02 8.06 11.37
N ILE A 70 4.95 8.05 12.33
CA ILE A 70 6.08 8.97 12.36
C ILE A 70 6.98 8.76 11.14
N GLU A 71 7.36 7.51 10.88
CA GLU A 71 8.30 7.21 9.80
C GLU A 71 7.68 7.42 8.41
N LEU A 72 6.40 7.08 8.23
CA LEU A 72 5.67 7.35 6.98
C LEU A 72 5.51 8.86 6.72
N LYS A 73 5.26 9.65 7.77
CA LYS A 73 5.21 11.12 7.63
C LYS A 73 6.57 11.72 7.27
N LYS A 74 7.67 11.19 7.81
CA LYS A 74 9.02 11.59 7.40
C LYS A 74 9.27 11.27 5.92
N ALA A 75 8.83 10.10 5.45
CA ALA A 75 8.92 9.76 4.03
C ALA A 75 8.18 10.78 3.15
N ILE A 76 6.98 11.23 3.56
CA ILE A 76 6.21 12.28 2.86
C ILE A 76 6.93 13.64 2.91
N THR A 77 7.52 14.01 4.06
CA THR A 77 8.27 15.26 4.19
C THR A 77 9.45 15.29 3.22
N LEU A 78 10.14 14.17 3.04
CA LEU A 78 11.28 14.05 2.13
C LEU A 78 10.86 13.95 0.66
N ASN A 79 9.72 13.31 0.38
CA ASN A 79 9.14 13.22 -0.96
C ASN A 79 7.61 13.38 -0.92
N PRO A 80 7.10 14.62 -1.02
CA PRO A 80 5.67 14.90 -0.96
C PRO A 80 4.84 14.30 -2.13
N LYS A 81 5.50 13.81 -3.18
CA LYS A 81 4.85 13.17 -4.34
C LYS A 81 4.84 11.64 -4.26
N TYR A 82 5.30 11.05 -3.17
CA TYR A 82 5.37 9.60 -3.03
C TYR A 82 4.03 8.99 -2.61
N ALA A 83 3.18 8.67 -3.58
CA ALA A 83 1.82 8.17 -3.40
C ALA A 83 1.70 6.97 -2.44
N ASN A 84 2.69 6.04 -2.46
CA ASN A 84 2.68 4.86 -1.61
C ASN A 84 2.72 5.20 -0.11
N ALA A 85 3.39 6.28 0.29
CA ALA A 85 3.43 6.70 1.70
C ALA A 85 2.06 7.22 2.17
N TYR A 86 1.35 7.94 1.32
CA TYR A 86 -0.03 8.37 1.60
C TYR A 86 -0.97 7.17 1.67
N TYR A 87 -0.86 6.22 0.73
CA TYR A 87 -1.64 4.98 0.77
C TYR A 87 -1.42 4.20 2.07
N ASN A 88 -0.17 4.03 2.50
CA ASN A 88 0.15 3.33 3.75
C ASN A 88 -0.34 4.07 4.99
N LEU A 89 -0.32 5.41 5.01
CA LEU A 89 -0.96 6.18 6.09
C LEU A 89 -2.48 6.04 6.06
N GLY A 90 -3.09 6.02 4.87
CA GLY A 90 -4.51 5.74 4.71
C GLY A 90 -4.90 4.39 5.32
N GLY A 91 -4.16 3.34 4.97
CA GLY A 91 -4.33 1.99 5.54
C GLY A 91 -4.12 1.96 7.05
N LEU A 92 -3.09 2.65 7.55
CA LEU A 92 -2.81 2.75 8.98
C LEU A 92 -3.98 3.40 9.75
N PHE A 93 -4.56 4.49 9.23
CA PHE A 93 -5.70 5.14 9.87
C PHE A 93 -6.99 4.32 9.74
N LEU A 94 -7.13 3.53 8.68
CA LEU A 94 -8.23 2.57 8.53
C LEU A 94 -8.14 1.48 9.62
N GLU A 95 -6.98 0.89 9.83
CA GLU A 95 -6.72 -0.08 10.90
C GLU A 95 -6.97 0.50 12.31
N LYS A 96 -6.73 1.81 12.50
CA LYS A 96 -7.06 2.55 13.74
C LYS A 96 -8.52 2.96 13.85
N GLY A 97 -9.38 2.64 12.88
CA GLY A 97 -10.77 3.05 12.83
C GLY A 97 -11.01 4.54 12.55
N ASN A 98 -9.97 5.30 12.20
CA ASN A 98 -10.11 6.73 11.90
C ASN A 98 -10.41 6.94 10.41
N LEU A 99 -11.67 6.70 10.04
CA LEU A 99 -12.13 6.74 8.65
C LEU A 99 -11.90 8.09 7.98
N SER A 100 -12.08 9.20 8.71
CA SER A 100 -11.90 10.55 8.16
C SER A 100 -10.45 10.82 7.75
N LYS A 101 -9.48 10.45 8.60
CA LYS A 101 -8.06 10.59 8.23
C LYS A 101 -7.67 9.62 7.13
N ALA A 102 -8.18 8.39 7.16
CA ALA A 102 -7.94 7.41 6.12
C ALA A 102 -8.41 7.92 4.76
N GLU A 103 -9.62 8.51 4.68
CA GLU A 103 -10.17 9.11 3.46
C GLU A 103 -9.23 10.20 2.91
N ILE A 104 -8.77 11.14 3.75
CA ILE A 104 -7.88 12.23 3.33
C ILE A 104 -6.59 11.69 2.69
N TYR A 105 -5.94 10.73 3.35
CA TYR A 105 -4.68 10.18 2.87
C TYR A 105 -4.86 9.34 1.59
N LEU A 106 -5.95 8.58 1.46
CA LEU A 106 -6.22 7.79 0.25
C LEU A 106 -6.57 8.68 -0.94
N ARG A 107 -7.35 9.75 -0.74
CA ARG A 107 -7.61 10.72 -1.82
C ARG A 107 -6.31 11.36 -2.30
N LYS A 108 -5.38 11.67 -1.39
CA LYS A 108 -4.08 12.21 -1.78
C LYS A 108 -3.22 11.17 -2.52
N ALA A 109 -3.28 9.91 -2.15
CA ALA A 109 -2.60 8.84 -2.88
C ALA A 109 -3.11 8.71 -4.32
N ILE A 110 -4.43 8.78 -4.53
CA ILE A 110 -5.08 8.73 -5.85
C ILE A 110 -4.75 9.97 -6.68
N GLU A 111 -4.74 11.16 -6.08
CA GLU A 111 -4.34 12.41 -6.74
C GLU A 111 -2.92 12.31 -7.30
N LEU A 112 -2.00 11.71 -6.55
CA LEU A 112 -0.60 11.56 -6.94
C LEU A 112 -0.36 10.38 -7.89
N LYS A 113 -1.20 9.36 -7.86
CA LYS A 113 -1.13 8.18 -8.70
C LYS A 113 -2.56 7.74 -9.10
N SER A 114 -2.99 8.17 -10.28
CA SER A 114 -4.37 7.99 -10.77
C SER A 114 -4.69 6.53 -11.18
N ASP A 115 -3.71 5.66 -11.30
CA ASP A 115 -3.82 4.22 -11.58
C ASP A 115 -3.60 3.34 -10.33
N PHE A 116 -3.92 3.85 -9.15
CA PHE A 116 -3.70 3.15 -7.89
C PHE A 116 -4.94 2.35 -7.45
N ALA A 117 -5.18 1.20 -8.08
CA ALA A 117 -6.35 0.35 -7.86
C ALA A 117 -6.66 0.09 -6.39
N SER A 118 -5.65 -0.33 -5.59
CA SER A 118 -5.83 -0.61 -4.16
C SER A 118 -6.23 0.63 -3.35
N ALA A 119 -5.80 1.83 -3.76
CA ALA A 119 -6.20 3.06 -3.07
C ALA A 119 -7.67 3.42 -3.38
N TYR A 120 -8.11 3.22 -4.63
CA TYR A 120 -9.51 3.36 -4.99
C TYR A 120 -10.40 2.38 -4.24
N TYR A 121 -10.01 1.11 -4.17
CA TYR A 121 -10.76 0.10 -3.43
C TYR A 121 -10.89 0.46 -1.93
N ASN A 122 -9.78 0.80 -1.28
CA ASN A 122 -9.79 1.17 0.14
C ASN A 122 -10.62 2.44 0.40
N LEU A 123 -10.58 3.42 -0.52
CA LEU A 123 -11.42 4.60 -0.43
C LEU A 123 -12.90 4.25 -0.58
N GLY A 124 -13.25 3.40 -1.54
CA GLY A 124 -14.60 2.89 -1.71
C GLY A 124 -15.12 2.16 -0.47
N PHE A 125 -14.28 1.32 0.16
CA PHE A 125 -14.59 0.64 1.41
C PHE A 125 -14.90 1.64 2.55
N ILE A 126 -14.09 2.68 2.70
CA ILE A 126 -14.30 3.74 3.70
C ILE A 126 -15.61 4.49 3.44
N LEU A 127 -15.85 4.88 2.20
CA LEU A 127 -17.06 5.62 1.79
C LEU A 127 -18.32 4.79 2.04
N LYS A 128 -18.28 3.48 1.79
CA LYS A 128 -19.35 2.56 2.15
C LYS A 128 -19.65 2.59 3.66
N ASN A 129 -18.62 2.52 4.48
CA ASN A 129 -18.77 2.56 5.94
C ASN A 129 -19.26 3.92 6.45
N LEU A 130 -19.02 4.99 5.69
CA LEU A 130 -19.58 6.33 5.95
C LEU A 130 -20.98 6.55 5.39
N GLY A 131 -21.62 5.53 4.81
CA GLY A 131 -22.95 5.61 4.20
C GLY A 131 -22.99 6.31 2.84
N LYS A 132 -21.84 6.69 2.26
CA LYS A 132 -21.72 7.35 0.95
C LYS A 132 -21.72 6.31 -0.18
N LEU A 133 -22.83 5.54 -0.29
CA LEU A 133 -22.89 4.33 -1.12
C LEU A 133 -22.62 4.57 -2.61
N GLN A 134 -23.15 5.65 -3.18
CA GLN A 134 -22.98 5.96 -4.61
C GLN A 134 -21.50 6.28 -4.94
N GLU A 135 -20.89 7.11 -4.09
CA GLU A 135 -19.48 7.45 -4.26
C GLU A 135 -18.58 6.22 -4.04
N ALA A 136 -18.88 5.40 -3.03
CA ALA A 136 -18.19 4.14 -2.78
C ALA A 136 -18.19 3.22 -4.00
N LYS A 137 -19.37 3.05 -4.63
CA LYS A 137 -19.53 2.25 -5.84
C LYS A 137 -18.65 2.73 -6.97
N LEU A 138 -18.63 4.03 -7.26
CA LEU A 138 -17.81 4.62 -8.32
C LEU A 138 -16.31 4.34 -8.09
N HIS A 139 -15.85 4.48 -6.85
CA HIS A 139 -14.44 4.21 -6.52
C HIS A 139 -14.09 2.73 -6.63
N ILE A 140 -14.97 1.81 -6.21
CA ILE A 140 -14.74 0.37 -6.34
C ILE A 140 -14.76 -0.05 -7.83
N GLN A 141 -15.68 0.51 -8.63
CA GLN A 141 -15.69 0.28 -10.08
C GLN A 141 -14.39 0.74 -10.72
N LYS A 142 -13.89 1.94 -10.33
CA LYS A 142 -12.62 2.45 -10.83
C LYS A 142 -11.44 1.56 -10.46
N ALA A 143 -11.44 0.98 -9.26
CA ALA A 143 -10.42 0.02 -8.85
C ALA A 143 -10.39 -1.20 -9.78
N LEU A 144 -11.56 -1.75 -10.15
CA LEU A 144 -11.68 -2.90 -11.05
C LEU A 144 -11.35 -2.58 -12.51
N GLU A 145 -11.63 -1.35 -12.97
CA GLU A 145 -11.16 -0.89 -14.30
C GLU A 145 -9.63 -0.87 -14.39
N ILE A 146 -8.95 -0.53 -13.29
CA ILE A 146 -7.48 -0.47 -13.23
C ILE A 146 -6.89 -1.87 -13.01
N ASP A 147 -7.46 -2.63 -12.09
CA ASP A 147 -7.03 -3.99 -11.75
C ASP A 147 -8.22 -4.94 -11.66
N PRO A 148 -8.55 -5.64 -12.75
CA PRO A 148 -9.64 -6.62 -12.78
C PRO A 148 -9.41 -7.86 -11.90
N GLN A 149 -8.23 -8.03 -11.31
CA GLN A 149 -7.92 -9.17 -10.44
C GLN A 149 -8.29 -8.92 -8.96
N LEU A 150 -8.79 -7.74 -8.61
CA LEU A 150 -9.19 -7.38 -7.24
C LEU A 150 -10.50 -8.10 -6.82
N THR A 151 -10.38 -9.36 -6.41
CA THR A 151 -11.52 -10.23 -6.03
C THR A 151 -12.41 -9.59 -4.95
N ASP A 152 -11.81 -8.96 -3.93
CA ASP A 152 -12.54 -8.32 -2.83
C ASP A 152 -13.41 -7.15 -3.31
N ALA A 153 -13.02 -6.49 -4.40
CA ALA A 153 -13.79 -5.41 -4.99
C ALA A 153 -15.08 -5.91 -5.64
N TYR A 154 -15.05 -7.07 -6.30
CA TYR A 154 -16.27 -7.71 -6.84
C TYR A 154 -17.25 -8.08 -5.72
N LEU A 155 -16.77 -8.70 -4.64
CA LEU A 155 -17.60 -9.04 -3.49
C LEU A 155 -18.20 -7.78 -2.86
N SER A 156 -17.42 -6.72 -2.77
CA SER A 156 -17.89 -5.44 -2.23
C SER A 156 -18.99 -4.82 -3.08
N LEU A 157 -18.86 -4.85 -4.42
CA LEU A 157 -19.89 -4.35 -5.34
C LEU A 157 -21.14 -5.22 -5.32
N SER A 158 -20.98 -6.55 -5.32
CA SER A 158 -22.11 -7.49 -5.23
C SER A 158 -22.97 -7.23 -3.98
N ASN A 159 -22.34 -6.97 -2.85
CA ASN A 159 -23.01 -6.63 -1.59
C ASN A 159 -23.63 -5.22 -1.56
N MET A 160 -23.29 -4.36 -2.52
CA MET A 160 -23.78 -2.99 -2.63
C MET A 160 -24.78 -2.82 -3.78
N GLN A 161 -24.94 -3.87 -4.57
CA GLN A 161 -25.78 -3.83 -5.75
C GLN A 161 -27.23 -3.55 -5.42
N GLN A 162 -27.88 -2.80 -6.28
CA GLN A 162 -29.28 -2.40 -6.12
C GLN A 162 -30.07 -2.47 -7.42
N THR A 163 -29.40 -2.57 -8.58
CA THR A 163 -30.05 -2.48 -9.90
C THR A 163 -29.55 -3.54 -10.87
N GLU A 164 -30.39 -3.91 -11.87
CA GLU A 164 -30.00 -4.80 -12.98
C GLU A 164 -28.78 -4.26 -13.76
N LYS A 165 -28.65 -2.93 -13.87
CA LYS A 165 -27.52 -2.29 -14.54
C LYS A 165 -26.19 -2.60 -13.84
N ASP A 166 -26.22 -2.75 -12.52
CA ASP A 166 -25.02 -3.09 -11.74
C ASP A 166 -24.60 -4.53 -11.99
N GLN A 167 -25.56 -5.44 -12.12
CA GLN A 167 -25.30 -6.85 -12.45
C GLN A 167 -24.73 -7.00 -13.86
N ASN A 168 -25.29 -6.28 -14.83
CA ASN A 168 -24.81 -6.32 -16.21
C ASN A 168 -23.37 -5.79 -16.33
N TRP A 169 -23.03 -4.71 -15.66
CA TRP A 169 -21.66 -4.19 -15.67
C TRP A 169 -20.64 -5.16 -15.05
N ILE A 170 -20.96 -5.77 -13.91
CA ILE A 170 -20.11 -6.80 -13.28
C ILE A 170 -19.93 -8.00 -14.21
N SER A 171 -21.00 -8.48 -14.82
CA SER A 171 -20.98 -9.61 -15.76
C SER A 171 -20.11 -9.32 -16.98
N GLN A 172 -20.23 -8.10 -17.54
CA GLN A 172 -19.42 -7.68 -18.67
C GLN A 172 -17.94 -7.62 -18.33
N LEU A 173 -17.58 -6.99 -17.21
CA LEU A 173 -16.18 -6.89 -16.76
C LEU A 173 -15.58 -8.28 -16.47
N PHE A 174 -16.37 -9.21 -15.92
CA PHE A 174 -15.95 -10.58 -15.69
C PHE A 174 -15.69 -11.32 -17.00
N SER A 175 -16.53 -11.13 -18.01
CA SER A 175 -16.35 -11.75 -19.33
C SER A 175 -15.12 -11.22 -20.05
N GLU A 176 -14.89 -9.91 -20.01
CA GLU A 176 -13.72 -9.26 -20.61
C GLU A 176 -12.40 -9.68 -19.94
N SER A 177 -12.37 -9.73 -18.60
CA SER A 177 -11.18 -10.17 -17.86
C SER A 177 -10.87 -11.65 -18.07
N PHE A 178 -11.90 -12.49 -18.23
CA PHE A 178 -11.74 -13.91 -18.52
C PHE A 178 -11.20 -14.14 -19.93
N LEU A 179 -11.66 -13.37 -20.92
CA LEU A 179 -11.19 -13.45 -22.31
C LEU A 179 -9.73 -12.99 -22.45
N THR A 180 -9.32 -11.93 -21.75
CA THR A 180 -7.93 -11.47 -21.75
C THR A 180 -6.97 -12.48 -21.10
N ASN A 181 -7.39 -13.14 -20.02
CA ASN A 181 -6.60 -14.22 -19.40
C ASN A 181 -6.48 -15.46 -20.31
N LYS A 182 -7.52 -15.81 -21.05
CA LYS A 182 -7.50 -16.95 -21.97
C LYS A 182 -6.51 -16.74 -23.12
N ASN A 183 -6.46 -15.53 -23.66
CA ASN A 183 -5.51 -15.17 -24.72
C ASN A 183 -4.05 -15.18 -24.25
N ASN A 184 -3.78 -14.97 -22.96
CA ASN A 184 -2.43 -15.07 -22.38
C ASN A 184 -2.00 -16.53 -22.10
N ILE A 185 -2.93 -17.47 -22.02
CA ILE A 185 -2.63 -18.91 -21.79
C ILE A 185 -2.39 -19.65 -23.12
N GLU A 186 -2.94 -19.16 -24.23
CA GLU A 186 -2.74 -19.77 -25.56
C GLU A 186 -1.43 -19.36 -26.25
N LEU A 187 -0.60 -18.50 -25.62
CA LEU A 187 0.70 -18.01 -26.15
C LEU A 187 1.93 -18.59 -25.43
N VAL A 188 1.79 -19.72 -24.72
CA VAL A 188 2.93 -20.42 -24.08
C VAL A 188 3.09 -21.82 -24.66
#